data_bc24a3ea6b0b2119d616b9eb7c2ec5a5
#
_entry.id   bc24a3ea6b0b2119d616b9eb7c2ec5a5
#
_cell.length_a   1.000
_cell.length_b   1.000
_cell.length_c   1.000
_cell.angle_alpha   90.00
_cell.angle_beta   90.00
_cell.angle_gamma   90.00
#
_symmetry.space_group_name_H-M   'P 1'
#
loop_
_entity.id
_entity.type
_entity.pdbx_description
1 polymer ?
#
loop_
_entity_poly.entity_id
_entity_poly.type
_entity_poly.pdbx_seq_one_letter_code
_entity_poly.pdbx_strand_id
1 'polypeptide(L)'
;YHLIHNTTNCLEDAKAFDLGYYLNDTFNEFEKCDQACKNCNRSSSGSETNCLECNTENGYYYMDEGPTSNCYNNETIPARYFLNIKLDPIKWIKCDEKCATCGFLDNSNNITCLKCRNDLFNDKGERIKLRLISGNCYDGCPDGFLLSIPDDDCVENCSNGTYEFSVNKTCLEQCPEDYKVNKLGKTCISTDLSKIDLTIPNLK
;
A
#
# COMPACT_ATOMS: atom_id res chain seq x y z
N TYR A 1 16.43 9.61 -43.93
CA TYR A 1 15.26 8.76 -44.27
C TYR A 1 15.62 7.29 -44.16
N HIS A 2 14.92 6.52 -43.37
CA HIS A 2 15.06 5.08 -43.25
C HIS A 2 13.74 4.38 -43.55
N LEU A 3 13.80 3.12 -44.01
CA LEU A 3 12.62 2.30 -44.23
C LEU A 3 11.93 2.00 -42.89
N ILE A 4 10.61 1.91 -42.90
CA ILE A 4 9.84 1.34 -41.80
C ILE A 4 9.87 -0.18 -41.99
N HIS A 5 10.24 -0.92 -40.93
CA HIS A 5 10.34 -2.38 -40.96
C HIS A 5 9.06 -3.04 -41.51
N ASN A 6 9.24 -4.01 -42.39
CA ASN A 6 8.16 -4.70 -43.11
C ASN A 6 7.27 -3.81 -44.00
N THR A 7 7.74 -2.65 -44.43
CA THR A 7 7.01 -1.77 -45.36
C THR A 7 7.91 -1.26 -46.47
N THR A 8 7.32 -0.64 -47.50
CA THR A 8 8.04 0.08 -48.57
C THR A 8 8.11 1.59 -48.28
N ASN A 9 7.64 2.03 -47.11
CA ASN A 9 7.57 3.44 -46.75
C ASN A 9 8.85 3.89 -46.06
N CYS A 10 9.29 5.10 -46.35
CA CYS A 10 10.41 5.75 -45.65
C CYS A 10 9.89 6.86 -44.76
N LEU A 11 10.53 7.01 -43.59
CA LEU A 11 10.32 8.13 -42.66
C LEU A 11 11.57 8.97 -42.53
N GLU A 12 11.38 10.24 -42.28
CA GLU A 12 12.40 11.17 -41.82
C GLU A 12 12.71 10.93 -40.34
N ASP A 13 13.98 10.95 -39.98
CA ASP A 13 14.41 10.63 -38.59
C ASP A 13 13.69 11.51 -37.55
N ALA A 14 13.56 12.81 -37.81
CA ALA A 14 12.86 13.72 -36.92
C ALA A 14 11.37 13.38 -36.70
N LYS A 15 10.71 12.82 -37.75
CA LYS A 15 9.29 12.44 -37.67
C LYS A 15 9.08 11.06 -37.07
N ALA A 16 10.06 10.18 -37.18
CA ALA A 16 9.94 8.81 -36.72
C ALA A 16 9.73 8.76 -35.22
N PHE A 17 10.49 9.56 -34.45
CA PHE A 17 10.35 9.65 -32.97
C PHE A 17 8.96 10.17 -32.54
N ASP A 18 8.46 11.20 -33.23
CA ASP A 18 7.13 11.77 -32.92
C ASP A 18 5.99 10.78 -33.21
N LEU A 19 6.23 9.82 -34.11
CA LEU A 19 5.29 8.77 -34.48
C LEU A 19 5.46 7.48 -33.66
N GLY A 20 6.38 7.46 -32.69
CA GLY A 20 6.64 6.32 -31.83
C GLY A 20 7.44 5.21 -32.52
N TYR A 21 8.43 5.57 -33.31
CA TYR A 21 9.39 4.65 -33.91
C TYR A 21 10.80 4.92 -33.37
N TYR A 22 11.65 3.91 -33.35
CA TYR A 22 13.07 4.01 -33.07
C TYR A 22 13.86 3.40 -34.22
N LEU A 23 15.10 3.87 -34.44
CA LEU A 23 15.99 3.32 -35.45
C LEU A 23 16.65 2.04 -34.90
N ASN A 24 16.45 0.92 -35.57
CA ASN A 24 17.18 -0.31 -35.30
C ASN A 24 18.49 -0.28 -36.05
N ASP A 25 19.60 -0.03 -35.38
CA ASP A 25 20.93 0.10 -35.98
C ASP A 25 21.41 -1.19 -36.66
N THR A 26 20.89 -2.35 -36.28
CA THR A 26 21.27 -3.64 -36.89
C THR A 26 20.73 -3.78 -38.30
N PHE A 27 19.50 -3.32 -38.53
CA PHE A 27 18.83 -3.42 -39.85
C PHE A 27 18.79 -2.08 -40.57
N ASN A 28 19.17 -1.00 -39.92
CA ASN A 28 19.06 0.37 -40.41
C ASN A 28 17.64 0.71 -40.88
N GLU A 29 16.65 0.23 -40.11
CA GLU A 29 15.23 0.40 -40.36
C GLU A 29 14.52 0.95 -39.10
N PHE A 30 13.43 1.67 -39.31
CA PHE A 30 12.57 2.10 -38.20
C PHE A 30 11.65 0.97 -37.76
N GLU A 31 11.68 0.68 -36.47
CA GLU A 31 10.76 -0.23 -35.81
C GLU A 31 9.85 0.53 -34.83
N LYS A 32 8.63 0.04 -34.66
CA LYS A 32 7.67 0.67 -33.79
C LYS A 32 7.99 0.39 -32.30
N CYS A 33 7.88 1.41 -31.47
CA CYS A 33 7.96 1.28 -30.02
C CYS A 33 6.83 0.38 -29.48
N ASP A 34 7.05 -0.16 -28.28
CA ASP A 34 5.98 -0.81 -27.52
C ASP A 34 4.79 0.15 -27.33
N GLN A 35 3.57 -0.38 -27.27
CA GLN A 35 2.35 0.42 -27.11
C GLN A 35 2.34 1.24 -25.81
N ALA A 36 3.09 0.81 -24.79
CA ALA A 36 3.25 1.52 -23.54
C ALA A 36 4.08 2.80 -23.67
N CYS A 37 4.86 2.92 -24.74
CA CYS A 37 5.76 4.04 -24.98
C CYS A 37 5.13 5.04 -25.95
N LYS A 38 5.25 6.33 -25.65
CA LYS A 38 5.12 7.37 -26.65
C LYS A 38 6.40 7.44 -27.50
N ASN A 39 7.56 7.36 -26.83
CA ASN A 39 8.87 7.32 -27.44
C ASN A 39 9.73 6.23 -26.81
N CYS A 40 10.63 5.62 -27.58
CA CYS A 40 11.59 4.63 -27.12
C CYS A 40 12.93 4.75 -27.87
N ASN A 41 13.97 4.13 -27.32
CA ASN A 41 15.29 4.09 -27.94
C ASN A 41 15.69 2.72 -28.48
N ARG A 42 14.91 1.68 -28.20
CA ARG A 42 15.12 0.30 -28.65
C ARG A 42 13.85 -0.52 -28.47
N SER A 43 13.84 -1.73 -29.00
CA SER A 43 12.72 -2.67 -28.80
C SER A 43 12.50 -3.02 -27.34
N SER A 44 11.27 -3.36 -26.98
CA SER A 44 10.96 -4.01 -25.71
C SER A 44 11.64 -5.39 -25.63
N SER A 45 12.04 -5.79 -24.42
CA SER A 45 12.69 -7.07 -24.17
C SER A 45 12.18 -7.69 -22.88
N GLY A 46 11.44 -8.79 -22.97
CA GLY A 46 10.86 -9.45 -21.80
C GLY A 46 9.88 -8.52 -21.06
N SER A 47 10.22 -8.18 -19.82
CA SER A 47 9.41 -7.25 -18.98
C SER A 47 9.80 -5.78 -19.14
N GLU A 48 10.79 -5.45 -19.99
CA GLU A 48 11.28 -4.09 -20.17
C GLU A 48 10.66 -3.47 -21.43
N THR A 49 9.99 -2.33 -21.29
CA THR A 49 9.38 -1.60 -22.41
C THR A 49 10.34 -0.63 -23.10
N ASN A 50 11.44 -0.27 -22.41
CA ASN A 50 12.50 0.63 -22.94
C ASN A 50 11.98 2.00 -23.41
N CYS A 51 10.95 2.52 -22.73
CA CYS A 51 10.38 3.82 -23.04
C CYS A 51 11.33 4.96 -22.65
N LEU A 52 11.40 5.98 -23.46
CA LEU A 52 11.92 7.30 -23.10
C LEU A 52 10.80 8.17 -22.52
N GLU A 53 9.57 7.95 -22.99
CA GLU A 53 8.37 8.64 -22.53
C GLU A 53 7.18 7.67 -22.54
N CYS A 54 6.39 7.65 -21.46
CA CYS A 54 5.20 6.83 -21.37
C CYS A 54 4.05 7.38 -22.22
N ASN A 55 3.25 6.48 -22.78
CA ASN A 55 2.05 6.83 -23.54
C ASN A 55 0.89 7.13 -22.59
N THR A 56 0.91 8.32 -22.00
CA THR A 56 -0.07 8.76 -21.00
C THR A 56 -1.47 8.94 -21.59
N GLU A 57 -1.59 9.21 -22.88
CA GLU A 57 -2.86 9.30 -23.61
C GLU A 57 -3.60 7.94 -23.62
N ASN A 58 -2.83 6.83 -23.61
CA ASN A 58 -3.35 5.48 -23.51
C ASN A 58 -3.28 4.89 -22.09
N GLY A 59 -3.05 5.74 -21.06
CA GLY A 59 -3.12 5.36 -19.65
C GLY A 59 -1.87 4.64 -19.12
N TYR A 60 -0.72 4.79 -19.78
CA TYR A 60 0.54 4.24 -19.32
C TYR A 60 1.37 5.28 -18.56
N TYR A 61 1.87 4.91 -17.36
CA TYR A 61 2.63 5.78 -16.47
C TYR A 61 3.83 5.06 -15.87
N TYR A 62 4.86 5.81 -15.48
CA TYR A 62 6.02 5.29 -14.76
C TYR A 62 5.65 4.80 -13.35
N MET A 63 6.45 3.87 -12.82
CA MET A 63 6.48 3.57 -11.37
C MET A 63 7.43 4.53 -10.65
N ASP A 64 7.13 4.86 -9.40
CA ASP A 64 8.01 5.66 -8.55
C ASP A 64 9.28 4.90 -8.16
N GLU A 65 9.14 3.59 -7.91
CA GLU A 65 10.25 2.67 -7.67
C GLU A 65 10.41 1.72 -8.85
N GLY A 66 11.60 1.63 -9.43
CA GLY A 66 11.91 0.69 -10.50
C GLY A 66 12.58 1.34 -11.72
N PRO A 67 12.74 0.60 -12.81
CA PRO A 67 13.35 1.13 -14.02
C PRO A 67 12.52 2.30 -14.59
N THR A 68 13.16 3.44 -14.77
CA THR A 68 12.53 4.65 -15.33
C THR A 68 12.16 4.50 -16.81
N SER A 69 12.54 3.39 -17.43
CA SER A 69 12.25 3.04 -18.82
C SER A 69 11.00 2.19 -19.01
N ASN A 70 10.33 1.78 -17.89
CA ASN A 70 9.14 0.95 -17.99
C ASN A 70 7.87 1.75 -17.67
N CYS A 71 6.87 1.55 -18.53
CA CYS A 71 5.57 2.17 -18.43
C CYS A 71 4.48 1.11 -18.21
N TYR A 72 3.56 1.37 -17.29
CA TYR A 72 2.54 0.44 -16.84
C TYR A 72 1.15 1.07 -16.91
N ASN A 73 0.14 0.27 -17.20
CA ASN A 73 -1.27 0.61 -17.07
C ASN A 73 -1.92 -0.24 -15.99
N ASN A 74 -3.25 -0.10 -15.78
CA ASN A 74 -4.01 -0.86 -14.77
C ASN A 74 -3.92 -2.38 -14.91
N GLU A 75 -3.64 -2.90 -16.12
CA GLU A 75 -3.59 -4.33 -16.39
C GLU A 75 -2.19 -4.91 -16.20
N THR A 76 -1.15 -4.09 -16.40
CA THR A 76 0.25 -4.52 -16.38
C THR A 76 0.99 -4.14 -15.10
N ILE A 77 0.46 -3.21 -14.31
CA ILE A 77 1.08 -2.80 -13.04
C ILE A 77 1.10 -3.97 -12.05
N PRO A 78 2.23 -4.22 -11.36
CA PRO A 78 2.27 -5.20 -10.29
C PRO A 78 1.26 -4.89 -9.18
N ALA A 79 0.84 -5.92 -8.43
CA ALA A 79 -0.01 -5.73 -7.26
C ALA A 79 0.61 -4.74 -6.26
N ARG A 80 -0.25 -4.07 -5.49
CA ARG A 80 0.14 -3.12 -4.44
C ARG A 80 0.74 -1.80 -4.94
N TYR A 81 0.35 -1.37 -6.11
CA TYR A 81 0.56 -0.01 -6.60
C TYR A 81 -0.78 0.69 -6.80
N PHE A 82 -0.79 2.02 -6.67
CA PHE A 82 -1.93 2.85 -7.07
C PHE A 82 -1.45 4.04 -7.89
N LEU A 83 -2.28 4.51 -8.81
CA LEU A 83 -1.95 5.65 -9.65
C LEU A 83 -2.16 6.96 -8.87
N ASN A 84 -1.07 7.66 -8.58
CA ASN A 84 -1.12 8.96 -7.93
C ASN A 84 -1.27 10.09 -8.95
N ILE A 85 -2.52 10.47 -9.21
CA ILE A 85 -2.87 11.54 -10.16
C ILE A 85 -2.60 12.96 -9.63
N LYS A 86 -2.19 13.10 -8.36
CA LYS A 86 -1.85 14.39 -7.74
C LYS A 86 -0.37 14.74 -7.91
N LEU A 87 0.44 13.82 -8.40
CA LEU A 87 1.84 14.07 -8.73
C LEU A 87 1.95 14.69 -10.13
N ASP A 88 3.03 15.46 -10.32
CA ASP A 88 3.47 15.93 -11.61
C ASP A 88 4.97 15.57 -11.78
N PRO A 89 5.30 14.62 -12.66
CA PRO A 89 4.41 13.80 -13.47
C PRO A 89 3.61 12.75 -12.67
N ILE A 90 2.44 12.37 -13.19
CA ILE A 90 1.61 11.28 -12.65
C ILE A 90 2.41 9.97 -12.65
N LYS A 91 2.36 9.22 -11.54
CA LYS A 91 3.12 7.98 -11.37
C LYS A 91 2.34 6.92 -10.60
N TRP A 92 2.72 5.66 -10.80
CA TRP A 92 2.35 4.55 -9.92
C TRP A 92 3.21 4.58 -8.67
N ILE A 93 2.56 4.60 -7.51
CA ILE A 93 3.19 4.61 -6.19
C ILE A 93 2.96 3.27 -5.51
N LYS A 94 4.02 2.73 -4.92
CA LYS A 94 3.96 1.49 -4.16
C LYS A 94 3.28 1.71 -2.82
N CYS A 95 2.35 0.85 -2.47
CA CYS A 95 1.75 0.83 -1.14
C CYS A 95 2.76 0.35 -0.08
N ASP A 96 2.56 0.79 1.17
CA ASP A 96 3.26 0.23 2.33
C ASP A 96 3.21 -1.31 2.32
N GLU A 97 4.26 -1.94 2.85
CA GLU A 97 4.40 -3.42 2.81
C GLU A 97 3.31 -4.18 3.56
N LYS A 98 2.63 -3.56 4.50
CA LYS A 98 1.49 -4.14 5.21
C LYS A 98 0.15 -3.92 4.49
N CYS A 99 0.13 -3.06 3.45
CA CYS A 99 -1.07 -2.76 2.67
C CYS A 99 -1.25 -3.72 1.50
N ALA A 100 -2.45 -4.25 1.33
CA ALA A 100 -2.87 -4.93 0.11
C ALA A 100 -3.28 -3.92 -0.97
N THR A 101 -3.99 -2.85 -0.56
CA THR A 101 -4.37 -1.73 -1.43
C THR A 101 -4.22 -0.42 -0.67
N CYS A 102 -3.82 0.63 -1.37
CA CYS A 102 -3.68 1.97 -0.81
C CYS A 102 -4.23 3.02 -1.77
N GLY A 103 -4.38 4.25 -1.28
CA GLY A 103 -4.88 5.36 -2.06
C GLY A 103 -5.07 6.60 -1.19
N PHE A 104 -5.78 7.59 -1.70
CA PHE A 104 -6.18 8.75 -0.92
C PHE A 104 -7.50 8.46 -0.22
N LEU A 105 -7.56 8.73 1.09
CA LEU A 105 -8.81 8.78 1.82
C LEU A 105 -9.36 10.21 1.69
N ASP A 106 -10.53 10.35 1.08
CA ASP A 106 -11.16 11.64 0.80
C ASP A 106 -10.29 12.59 -0.04
N ASN A 107 -10.35 13.89 0.22
CA ASN A 107 -9.55 14.92 -0.44
C ASN A 107 -8.17 15.13 0.20
N SER A 108 -7.75 14.25 1.12
CA SER A 108 -6.43 14.37 1.73
C SER A 108 -5.31 14.14 0.70
N ASN A 109 -4.13 14.71 0.97
CA ASN A 109 -2.94 14.43 0.16
C ASN A 109 -2.13 13.25 0.71
N ASN A 110 -2.59 12.65 1.82
CA ASN A 110 -1.89 11.54 2.46
C ASN A 110 -2.32 10.23 1.84
N ILE A 111 -1.34 9.42 1.47
CA ILE A 111 -1.55 8.06 1.03
C ILE A 111 -1.83 7.21 2.26
N THR A 112 -2.96 6.50 2.24
CA THR A 112 -3.40 5.63 3.33
C THR A 112 -3.64 4.22 2.85
N CYS A 113 -3.54 3.26 3.74
CA CYS A 113 -3.93 1.90 3.49
C CYS A 113 -5.46 1.82 3.43
N LEU A 114 -5.99 1.22 2.40
CA LEU A 114 -7.42 0.96 2.23
C LEU A 114 -7.79 -0.47 2.62
N LYS A 115 -6.83 -1.38 2.52
CA LYS A 115 -6.97 -2.77 2.90
C LYS A 115 -5.63 -3.35 3.33
N CYS A 116 -5.60 -4.05 4.46
CA CYS A 116 -4.41 -4.74 4.94
C CYS A 116 -4.18 -6.07 4.21
N ARG A 117 -2.92 -6.47 4.15
CA ARG A 117 -2.52 -7.80 3.66
C ARG A 117 -2.99 -8.89 4.63
N ASN A 118 -3.28 -10.06 4.06
CA ASN A 118 -3.63 -11.26 4.81
C ASN A 118 -2.68 -12.43 4.50
N ASP A 119 -1.61 -12.18 3.77
CA ASP A 119 -0.63 -13.16 3.29
C ASP A 119 0.75 -12.98 3.94
N LEU A 120 0.84 -12.23 5.03
CA LEU A 120 2.05 -12.06 5.81
C LEU A 120 2.18 -13.14 6.88
N PHE A 121 3.42 -13.59 7.12
CA PHE A 121 3.77 -14.58 8.13
C PHE A 121 4.91 -14.04 9.00
N ASN A 122 4.90 -14.41 10.29
CA ASN A 122 5.99 -14.13 11.19
C ASN A 122 7.16 -15.12 11.00
N ASP A 123 8.26 -14.94 11.73
CA ASP A 123 9.45 -15.80 11.66
C ASP A 123 9.19 -17.26 12.06
N LYS A 124 8.06 -17.54 12.72
CA LYS A 124 7.61 -18.90 13.09
C LYS A 124 6.72 -19.54 12.04
N GLY A 125 6.43 -18.85 10.94
CA GLY A 125 5.53 -19.31 9.88
C GLY A 125 4.03 -19.19 10.23
N GLU A 126 3.67 -18.45 11.28
CA GLU A 126 2.29 -18.18 11.65
C GLU A 126 1.79 -16.96 10.88
N ARG A 127 0.52 -17.00 10.44
CA ARG A 127 -0.08 -15.87 9.71
C ARG A 127 -0.27 -14.67 10.63
N ILE A 128 0.26 -13.51 10.22
CA ILE A 128 0.05 -12.26 10.92
C ILE A 128 -1.34 -11.72 10.59
N LYS A 129 -2.14 -11.42 11.61
CA LYS A 129 -3.43 -10.75 11.47
C LYS A 129 -3.23 -9.24 11.59
N LEU A 130 -3.27 -8.54 10.46
CA LEU A 130 -3.20 -7.09 10.43
C LEU A 130 -4.59 -6.46 10.58
N ARG A 131 -4.66 -5.36 11.35
CA ARG A 131 -5.88 -4.55 11.56
C ARG A 131 -5.72 -3.17 10.96
N LEU A 132 -6.72 -2.73 10.20
CA LEU A 132 -6.75 -1.40 9.58
C LEU A 132 -7.33 -0.38 10.56
N ILE A 133 -6.50 0.56 11.00
CA ILE A 133 -6.88 1.62 11.93
C ILE A 133 -6.38 2.94 11.38
N SER A 134 -7.28 3.89 11.16
CA SER A 134 -6.96 5.24 10.67
C SER A 134 -6.04 5.24 9.42
N GLY A 135 -6.27 4.32 8.50
CA GLY A 135 -5.51 4.22 7.25
C GLY A 135 -4.13 3.57 7.35
N ASN A 136 -3.80 2.92 8.47
CA ASN A 136 -2.58 2.15 8.67
C ASN A 136 -2.89 0.71 9.11
N CYS A 137 -2.00 -0.23 8.76
CA CYS A 137 -2.14 -1.64 9.12
C CYS A 137 -1.19 -2.00 10.27
N TYR A 138 -1.76 -2.49 11.36
CA TYR A 138 -1.04 -2.85 12.57
C TYR A 138 -1.09 -4.35 12.84
N ASP A 139 0.04 -4.89 13.29
CA ASP A 139 0.11 -6.21 13.91
C ASP A 139 -0.20 -6.06 15.41
N GLY A 140 -1.46 -6.30 15.78
CA GLY A 140 -2.01 -5.96 17.09
C GLY A 140 -2.68 -4.58 17.14
N CYS A 141 -2.95 -4.08 18.34
CA CYS A 141 -3.53 -2.75 18.53
C CYS A 141 -2.44 -1.72 18.80
N PRO A 142 -2.47 -0.55 18.14
CA PRO A 142 -1.53 0.53 18.42
C PRO A 142 -1.80 1.16 19.81
N ASP A 143 -0.86 1.99 20.27
CA ASP A 143 -1.02 2.72 21.53
C ASP A 143 -2.28 3.58 21.53
N GLY A 144 -3.00 3.56 22.65
CA GLY A 144 -4.30 4.21 22.79
C GLY A 144 -5.50 3.35 22.41
N PHE A 145 -5.27 2.15 21.89
CA PHE A 145 -6.32 1.18 21.57
C PHE A 145 -6.24 -0.07 22.44
N LEU A 146 -7.39 -0.70 22.64
CA LEU A 146 -7.56 -1.96 23.36
C LEU A 146 -8.00 -3.04 22.36
N LEU A 147 -7.54 -4.27 22.54
CA LEU A 147 -8.04 -5.41 21.78
C LEU A 147 -9.36 -5.91 22.35
N SER A 148 -10.45 -5.72 21.64
CA SER A 148 -11.74 -6.35 21.98
C SER A 148 -11.67 -7.84 21.65
N ILE A 149 -11.69 -8.70 22.66
CA ILE A 149 -11.63 -10.16 22.45
C ILE A 149 -12.89 -10.68 21.79
N PRO A 150 -14.11 -10.24 22.17
CA PRO A 150 -15.34 -10.70 21.51
C PRO A 150 -15.40 -10.32 20.01
N ASP A 151 -14.96 -9.09 19.67
CA ASP A 151 -15.05 -8.57 18.30
C ASP A 151 -13.78 -8.87 17.48
N ASP A 152 -12.68 -9.26 18.17
CA ASP A 152 -11.34 -9.45 17.59
C ASP A 152 -10.86 -8.21 16.79
N ASP A 153 -11.14 -7.02 17.33
CA ASP A 153 -10.81 -5.73 16.72
C ASP A 153 -10.23 -4.76 17.75
N CYS A 154 -9.60 -3.67 17.29
CA CYS A 154 -9.05 -2.63 18.15
C CYS A 154 -10.07 -1.52 18.37
N VAL A 155 -10.31 -1.20 19.65
CA VAL A 155 -11.28 -0.20 20.08
C VAL A 155 -10.62 0.83 21.00
N GLU A 156 -11.07 2.07 20.98
CA GLU A 156 -10.58 3.10 21.92
C GLU A 156 -11.09 2.86 23.34
N ASN A 157 -12.29 2.31 23.47
CA ASN A 157 -12.93 2.01 24.74
C ASN A 157 -13.70 0.70 24.66
N CYS A 158 -13.77 -0.04 25.75
CA CYS A 158 -14.56 -1.26 25.84
C CYS A 158 -16.05 -0.99 25.63
N SER A 159 -16.71 -1.84 24.85
CA SER A 159 -18.14 -1.78 24.56
C SER A 159 -18.99 -2.12 25.82
N ASN A 160 -20.31 -1.95 25.72
CA ASN A 160 -21.21 -2.36 26.79
C ASN A 160 -21.17 -3.87 26.98
N GLY A 161 -21.00 -4.30 28.22
CA GLY A 161 -20.89 -5.71 28.59
C GLY A 161 -19.44 -6.24 28.58
N THR A 162 -18.46 -5.40 28.24
CA THR A 162 -17.04 -5.75 28.34
C THR A 162 -16.29 -4.85 29.29
N TYR A 163 -15.18 -5.36 29.82
CA TYR A 163 -14.38 -4.71 30.87
C TYR A 163 -12.92 -4.63 30.42
N GLU A 164 -12.29 -3.47 30.62
CA GLU A 164 -10.88 -3.27 30.34
C GLU A 164 -10.01 -4.09 31.29
N PHE A 165 -9.12 -4.92 30.72
CA PHE A 165 -8.08 -5.60 31.45
C PHE A 165 -6.74 -4.94 31.09
N SER A 166 -6.30 -4.01 31.96
CA SER A 166 -5.17 -3.12 31.68
C SER A 166 -3.82 -3.84 31.56
N VAL A 167 -3.69 -5.05 32.14
CA VAL A 167 -2.44 -5.83 32.11
C VAL A 167 -1.99 -6.14 30.68
N ASN A 168 -2.93 -6.47 29.80
CA ASN A 168 -2.65 -6.80 28.40
C ASN A 168 -3.39 -5.91 27.39
N LYS A 169 -3.98 -4.81 27.87
CA LYS A 169 -4.75 -3.85 27.05
C LYS A 169 -5.88 -4.51 26.24
N THR A 170 -6.69 -5.34 26.89
CA THR A 170 -7.82 -6.04 26.25
C THR A 170 -9.17 -5.68 26.87
N CYS A 171 -10.24 -5.82 26.07
CA CYS A 171 -11.62 -5.82 26.55
C CYS A 171 -12.13 -7.26 26.63
N LEU A 172 -12.61 -7.65 27.80
CA LEU A 172 -13.08 -9.00 28.14
C LEU A 172 -14.55 -8.96 28.59
N GLU A 173 -15.35 -9.96 28.22
CA GLU A 173 -16.71 -10.14 28.74
C GLU A 173 -16.72 -10.48 30.25
N GLN A 174 -15.69 -11.18 30.70
CA GLN A 174 -15.50 -11.56 32.11
C GLN A 174 -14.06 -11.30 32.53
N CYS A 175 -13.88 -10.77 33.73
CA CYS A 175 -12.54 -10.61 34.29
C CYS A 175 -11.92 -11.98 34.64
N PRO A 176 -10.58 -12.13 34.55
CA PRO A 176 -9.88 -13.32 35.04
C PRO A 176 -10.15 -13.64 36.52
N GLU A 177 -9.87 -14.89 36.94
CA GLU A 177 -10.22 -15.39 38.28
C GLU A 177 -9.68 -14.52 39.47
N ASP A 178 -8.49 -13.94 39.32
CA ASP A 178 -7.86 -13.08 40.31
C ASP A 178 -8.31 -11.60 40.25
N TYR A 179 -9.33 -11.30 39.43
CA TYR A 179 -9.79 -9.93 39.21
C TYR A 179 -11.30 -9.81 39.42
N LYS A 180 -11.73 -8.65 39.96
CA LYS A 180 -13.14 -8.29 40.15
C LYS A 180 -13.54 -7.16 39.20
N VAL A 181 -14.81 -7.20 38.79
CA VAL A 181 -15.40 -6.16 37.93
C VAL A 181 -15.60 -4.88 38.74
N ASN A 182 -14.98 -3.80 38.29
CA ASN A 182 -15.34 -2.44 38.68
C ASN A 182 -16.38 -1.90 37.68
N LYS A 183 -17.65 -1.93 38.09
CA LYS A 183 -18.76 -1.50 37.20
C LYS A 183 -18.74 0.00 36.87
N LEU A 184 -18.22 0.85 37.77
CA LEU A 184 -18.13 2.30 37.54
C LEU A 184 -17.07 2.65 36.52
N GLY A 185 -15.89 2.02 36.58
CA GLY A 185 -14.80 2.24 35.67
C GLY A 185 -14.78 1.30 34.46
N LYS A 186 -15.70 0.33 34.38
CA LYS A 186 -15.68 -0.73 33.37
C LYS A 186 -14.31 -1.43 33.24
N THR A 187 -13.65 -1.69 34.39
CA THR A 187 -12.29 -2.26 34.44
C THR A 187 -12.25 -3.52 35.31
N CYS A 188 -11.29 -4.40 35.03
CA CYS A 188 -10.94 -5.53 35.89
C CYS A 188 -9.88 -5.08 36.91
N ILE A 189 -10.20 -5.13 38.19
CA ILE A 189 -9.30 -4.75 39.31
C ILE A 189 -8.78 -6.01 39.99
N SER A 190 -7.46 -6.11 40.21
CA SER A 190 -6.84 -7.22 40.93
C SER A 190 -7.43 -7.34 42.35
N THR A 191 -7.69 -8.58 42.77
CA THR A 191 -8.07 -8.89 44.15
C THR A 191 -6.86 -9.01 45.07
N ASP A 192 -5.66 -9.11 44.52
CA ASP A 192 -4.40 -9.14 45.24
C ASP A 192 -3.94 -7.71 45.56
N LEU A 193 -4.04 -7.31 46.83
CA LEU A 193 -3.68 -5.97 47.29
C LEU A 193 -2.20 -5.62 47.07
N SER A 194 -1.33 -6.61 46.94
CA SER A 194 0.11 -6.38 46.62
C SER A 194 0.37 -5.92 45.20
N LYS A 195 -0.59 -6.12 44.31
CA LYS A 195 -0.51 -5.75 42.85
C LYS A 195 -1.27 -4.46 42.56
N ILE A 196 -1.91 -3.82 43.56
CA ILE A 196 -2.61 -2.55 43.35
C ILE A 196 -1.58 -1.43 43.42
N ASP A 197 -1.31 -0.82 42.24
CA ASP A 197 -0.48 0.40 42.14
C ASP A 197 -1.26 1.58 42.77
N LEU A 198 -0.90 1.91 44.02
CA LEU A 198 -1.50 3.01 44.79
C LEU A 198 -0.95 4.40 44.40
N THR A 199 -0.45 4.58 43.22
CA THR A 199 -0.15 5.92 42.70
C THR A 199 -1.45 6.68 42.42
N ILE A 200 -2.05 7.19 43.52
CA ILE A 200 -3.14 8.17 43.45
C ILE A 200 -2.52 9.46 42.88
N PRO A 201 -2.98 9.97 41.73
CA PRO A 201 -2.61 11.30 41.29
C PRO A 201 -3.16 12.28 42.34
N ASN A 202 -2.25 13.08 42.92
CA ASN A 202 -2.53 14.09 43.93
C ASN A 202 -3.82 14.87 43.62
N LEU A 203 -4.82 14.74 44.47
CA LEU A 203 -5.89 15.71 44.65
C LEU A 203 -5.24 17.01 45.18
N LYS A 204 -5.10 17.99 44.30
CA LYS A 204 -4.97 19.40 44.67
C LYS A 204 -6.23 20.13 44.25
#